data_a958df9c84e3f9b83d3807070ff05376
#
_entry.id   a958df9c84e3f9b83d3807070ff05376
#
_cell.length_a   1.000
_cell.length_b   1.000
_cell.length_c   1.000
_cell.angle_alpha   90.00
_cell.angle_beta   90.00
_cell.angle_gamma   90.00
#
_symmetry.space_group_name_H-M   'P 1'
#
loop_
_entity.id
_entity.type
_entity.pdbx_description
1 polymer ?
#
loop_
_entity_poly.entity_id
_entity_poly.type
_entity_poly.pdbx_seq_one_letter_code
_entity_poly.pdbx_strand_id
1 'polypeptide(L)' 'MTDERIRKFIVDTFLYGDDKGLSGDTSLTESGVVDSTGILELVSFLEKEFSITVEDEELIPENLDAVDRISQYIRRKVAA' A
#
# COMPACT_ATOMS: atom_id res chain seq x y z
N MET A 1 -0.67 2.38 -14.22
CA MET A 1 -1.65 1.49 -13.56
C MET A 1 -1.52 1.62 -12.05
N THR A 2 -2.61 1.41 -11.35
CA THR A 2 -2.66 1.59 -9.90
C THR A 2 -1.67 0.68 -9.17
N ASP A 3 -1.68 -0.60 -9.53
CA ASP A 3 -0.80 -1.60 -8.90
C ASP A 3 0.67 -1.23 -9.03
N GLU A 4 1.07 -0.76 -10.20
CA GLU A 4 2.46 -0.43 -10.47
C GLU A 4 2.92 0.77 -9.64
N ARG A 5 2.06 1.76 -9.46
CA ARG A 5 2.38 2.93 -8.65
C ARG A 5 2.56 2.56 -7.18
N ILE A 6 1.67 1.73 -6.67
CA ILE A 6 1.74 1.27 -5.29
C ILE A 6 3.01 0.45 -5.08
N ARG A 7 3.25 -0.50 -5.99
CA ARG A 7 4.43 -1.37 -5.91
C ARG A 7 5.71 -0.55 -5.96
N LYS A 8 5.78 0.40 -6.88
CA LYS A 8 6.98 1.24 -7.02
C LYS A 8 7.25 2.03 -5.75
N PHE A 9 6.22 2.60 -5.15
CA PHE A 9 6.38 3.34 -3.90
C PHE A 9 6.93 2.42 -2.80
N ILE A 10 6.36 1.23 -2.66
CA ILE A 10 6.79 0.29 -1.62
C ILE A 10 8.24 -0.15 -1.85
N VAL A 11 8.57 -0.49 -3.08
CA VAL A 11 9.92 -0.94 -3.42
C VAL A 11 10.94 0.19 -3.17
N ASP A 12 10.62 1.39 -3.63
CA ASP A 12 11.56 2.52 -3.50
C ASP A 12 11.71 2.98 -2.06
N THR A 13 10.62 2.93 -1.29
CA THR A 13 10.61 3.49 0.07
C THR A 13 11.07 2.48 1.12
N PHE A 14 10.65 1.23 1.01
CA PHE A 14 10.85 0.22 2.04
C PHE A 14 11.86 -0.86 1.67
N LEU A 15 12.10 -1.07 0.39
CA LEU A 15 13.00 -2.13 -0.09
C LEU A 15 14.24 -1.61 -0.79
N TYR A 16 14.45 -0.30 -0.73
CA TYR A 16 15.65 0.35 -1.29
C TYR A 16 15.87 0.02 -2.77
N GLY A 17 14.76 -0.09 -3.52
CA GLY A 17 14.80 -0.37 -4.94
C GLY A 17 14.86 -1.83 -5.34
N ASP A 18 14.90 -2.74 -4.36
CA ASP A 18 14.96 -4.18 -4.60
C ASP A 18 13.57 -4.80 -4.42
N ASP A 19 12.93 -5.20 -5.51
CA ASP A 19 11.59 -5.79 -5.47
C ASP A 19 11.60 -7.31 -5.30
N LYS A 20 12.74 -7.88 -5.02
CA LYS A 20 12.92 -9.32 -4.91
C LYS A 20 12.03 -9.90 -3.81
N GLY A 21 11.20 -10.86 -4.19
CA GLY A 21 10.31 -11.53 -3.26
C GLY A 21 9.00 -10.81 -2.98
N LEU A 22 8.80 -9.61 -3.55
CA LEU A 22 7.54 -8.91 -3.37
C LEU A 22 6.53 -9.31 -4.44
N SER A 23 5.51 -10.07 -4.06
CA SER A 23 4.40 -10.40 -4.95
C SER A 23 3.17 -9.60 -4.54
N GLY A 24 2.12 -9.66 -5.37
CA GLY A 24 0.90 -8.90 -5.11
C GLY A 24 0.20 -9.32 -3.82
N ASP A 25 0.35 -10.56 -3.40
CA ASP A 25 -0.30 -11.09 -2.20
C ASP A 25 0.62 -11.19 -0.99
N THR A 26 1.86 -10.72 -1.09
CA THR A 26 2.79 -10.72 0.05
C THR A 26 2.24 -9.85 1.18
N SER A 27 2.16 -10.41 2.38
CA SER A 27 1.78 -9.62 3.55
C SER A 27 2.89 -8.64 3.88
N LEU A 28 2.59 -7.36 3.81
CA LEU A 28 3.59 -6.31 4.02
C LEU A 28 4.05 -6.25 5.48
N THR A 29 3.12 -6.48 6.42
CA THR A 29 3.46 -6.43 7.84
C THR A 29 4.13 -7.72 8.31
N GLU A 30 3.62 -8.88 7.91
CA GLU A 30 4.19 -10.16 8.35
C GLU A 30 5.56 -10.42 7.74
N SER A 31 5.79 -9.95 6.51
CA SER A 31 7.10 -10.09 5.86
C SER A 31 8.12 -9.10 6.39
N GLY A 32 7.68 -8.10 7.16
CA GLY A 32 8.60 -7.09 7.69
C GLY A 32 8.91 -5.96 6.71
N VAL A 33 8.28 -5.95 5.55
CA VAL A 33 8.50 -4.88 4.56
C VAL A 33 8.03 -3.55 5.11
N VAL A 34 6.85 -3.54 5.77
CA VAL A 34 6.24 -2.33 6.31
C VAL A 34 5.94 -2.54 7.79
N ASP A 35 6.41 -1.65 8.64
CA ASP A 35 6.08 -1.67 10.08
C ASP A 35 4.98 -0.64 10.35
N SER A 36 4.63 -0.46 11.64
CA SER A 36 3.54 0.45 12.01
C SER A 36 3.83 1.91 11.65
N THR A 37 5.10 2.31 11.66
CA THR A 37 5.48 3.65 11.21
C THR A 37 5.38 3.75 9.69
N GLY A 38 5.78 2.69 8.98
CA GLY A 38 5.72 2.63 7.53
C GLY A 38 4.29 2.68 7.01
N ILE A 39 3.33 2.14 7.77
CA ILE A 39 1.91 2.22 7.39
C ILE A 39 1.47 3.68 7.27
N LEU A 40 1.93 4.55 8.16
CA LEU A 40 1.58 5.97 8.11
C LEU A 40 2.16 6.64 6.85
N GLU A 41 3.38 6.27 6.47
CA GLU A 41 3.99 6.77 5.23
C GLU A 41 3.22 6.26 4.01
N LEU A 42 2.82 5.01 4.03
CA LEU A 42 2.04 4.42 2.94
C LEU A 42 0.70 5.13 2.78
N VAL A 43 -0.02 5.36 3.88
CA VAL A 43 -1.30 6.07 3.86
C VAL A 43 -1.12 7.47 3.29
N SER A 44 -0.10 8.19 3.74
CA SER A 44 0.17 9.54 3.25
C SER A 44 0.41 9.54 1.74
N PHE A 45 1.17 8.56 1.24
CA PHE A 45 1.39 8.42 -0.19
C PHE A 45 0.07 8.19 -0.94
N LEU A 46 -0.76 7.26 -0.44
CA LEU A 46 -2.02 6.92 -1.10
C LEU A 46 -2.96 8.11 -1.16
N GLU A 47 -3.03 8.88 -0.08
CA GLU A 47 -3.90 10.06 -0.06
C GLU A 47 -3.47 11.11 -1.07
N LYS A 48 -2.17 11.33 -1.19
CA LYS A 48 -1.64 12.33 -2.13
C LYS A 48 -1.70 11.84 -3.57
N GLU A 49 -1.30 10.60 -3.80
CA GLU A 49 -1.18 10.08 -5.15
C GLU A 49 -2.54 9.89 -5.82
N PHE A 50 -3.55 9.48 -5.04
CA PHE A 50 -4.86 9.15 -5.58
C PHE A 50 -5.96 10.14 -5.17
N SER A 51 -5.60 11.18 -4.44
CA SER A 51 -6.53 12.24 -3.99
C SER A 51 -7.71 11.67 -3.22
N ILE A 52 -7.40 10.81 -2.26
CA ILE A 52 -8.42 10.17 -1.40
C ILE A 52 -8.16 10.51 0.06
N THR A 53 -9.13 10.23 0.91
CA THR A 53 -8.98 10.30 2.36
C THR A 53 -9.14 8.90 2.92
N VAL A 54 -8.14 8.42 3.67
CA VAL A 54 -8.21 7.11 4.32
C VAL A 54 -8.75 7.31 5.73
N GLU A 55 -9.93 6.72 6.01
CA GLU A 55 -10.55 6.83 7.32
C GLU A 55 -9.90 5.86 8.30
N ASP A 56 -9.99 6.16 9.60
CA ASP A 56 -9.37 5.33 10.62
C ASP A 56 -9.85 3.88 10.57
N GLU A 57 -11.15 3.67 10.36
CA GLU A 57 -11.72 2.32 10.28
C GLU A 57 -11.30 1.57 9.02
N GLU A 58 -10.69 2.26 8.06
CA GLU A 58 -10.18 1.63 6.84
C GLU A 58 -8.73 1.16 6.99
N LEU A 59 -8.08 1.48 8.10
CA LEU A 59 -6.69 1.07 8.37
C LEU A 59 -6.67 -0.37 8.88
N ILE A 60 -7.07 -1.30 8.03
CA ILE A 60 -7.14 -2.71 8.37
C ILE A 60 -6.34 -3.54 7.36
N PRO A 61 -5.84 -4.73 7.76
CA PRO A 61 -5.02 -5.55 6.86
C PRO A 61 -5.73 -5.93 5.56
N GLU A 62 -7.04 -6.12 5.60
CA GLU A 62 -7.83 -6.46 4.42
C GLU A 62 -7.70 -5.39 3.33
N ASN A 63 -7.43 -4.15 3.71
CA ASN A 63 -7.28 -3.05 2.77
C ASN A 63 -5.83 -2.72 2.43
N LEU A 64 -4.90 -2.93 3.36
CA LEU A 64 -3.57 -2.30 3.25
C LEU A 64 -2.40 -3.27 3.34
N ASP A 65 -2.61 -4.54 3.63
CA ASP A 65 -1.51 -5.44 3.94
C ASP A 65 -0.89 -6.15 2.73
N ALA A 66 -1.30 -5.82 1.53
CA ALA A 66 -0.70 -6.38 0.31
C ALA A 66 -0.95 -5.42 -0.84
N VAL A 67 -0.09 -5.47 -1.85
CA VAL A 67 -0.25 -4.61 -3.03
C VAL A 67 -1.62 -4.83 -3.67
N ASP A 68 -2.06 -6.08 -3.81
CA ASP A 68 -3.35 -6.39 -4.41
C ASP A 68 -4.51 -5.81 -3.59
N ARG A 69 -4.42 -5.90 -2.27
CA ARG A 69 -5.47 -5.38 -1.39
C ARG A 69 -5.53 -3.86 -1.45
N ILE A 70 -4.38 -3.21 -1.43
CA ILE A 70 -4.31 -1.76 -1.56
C ILE A 70 -4.91 -1.31 -2.89
N SER A 71 -4.57 -2.00 -3.95
CA SER A 71 -5.06 -1.68 -5.29
C SER A 71 -6.58 -1.77 -5.35
N GLN A 72 -7.16 -2.83 -4.79
CA GLN A 72 -8.61 -2.99 -4.75
C GLN A 72 -9.27 -1.92 -3.89
N TYR A 73 -8.66 -1.60 -2.74
CA TYR A 73 -9.15 -0.55 -1.86
C TYR A 73 -9.18 0.81 -2.59
N ILE A 74 -8.09 1.15 -3.28
CA ILE A 74 -7.99 2.40 -4.02
C ILE A 74 -9.08 2.47 -5.11
N ARG A 75 -9.29 1.38 -5.83
CA ARG A 75 -10.33 1.35 -6.88
C ARG A 75 -11.72 1.61 -6.31
N ARG A 76 -12.01 1.06 -5.13
CA ARG A 76 -13.30 1.33 -4.48
C ARG A 76 -13.43 2.79 -4.06
N LYS A 77 -12.37 3.38 -3.50
CA LYS A 77 -12.40 4.77 -3.05
C LYS A 77 -12.54 5.73 -4.22
N VAL A 78 -11.82 5.49 -5.30
CA VAL A 78 -11.84 6.38 -6.46
C VAL A 78 -13.17 6.28 -7.21
N ALA A 79 -13.76 5.08 -7.24
CA ALA A 79 -15.04 4.86 -7.91
C ALA A 79 -16.24 5.40 -7.13
N ALA A 80 -16.09 5.61 -5.83
CA ALA A 80 -17.20 6.04 -4.96
C ALA A 80 -17.59 7.51 -5.20
#